data_bb899576b2733a2e8dcbd5698003bc8d
#
_entry.id   bb899576b2733a2e8dcbd5698003bc8d
#
_cell.length_a   1.000
_cell.length_b   1.000
_cell.length_c   1.000
_cell.angle_alpha   90.00
_cell.angle_beta   90.00
_cell.angle_gamma   90.00
#
_symmetry.space_group_name_H-M   'P 1'
#
loop_
_entity.id
_entity.type
_entity.pdbx_description
1 polymer ?
#
loop_
_entity_poly.entity_id
_entity_poly.type
_entity_poly.pdbx_seq_one_letter_code
_entity_poly.pdbx_strand_id
1 'polypeptide(L)'
;MKKYTITYLLISFVSVWAQDSTIISLSNEELVKVDSINIVGNDKTKEFVILRELSFTLGDSVNSEILKFNKERVFSLGIFTYVDLRIENKTDLNKVVITVQESWYIFPVPFINIPEKTFTRASYGIRFVYMNFRGRNETIRSTFSFGYDPFFSLSYENPLLLPSSDVSFTLGGVYSTPINKSPSADSIHGGSFDYRTSSGQISFGKRLNLSNELFFTGGFSYVEAPSDSDASIMASGSRIDRSFFAGLTYVFDNRNLKQYADRGFYFIADYIYKGIGNKDISYSILGGEIRNYRKVIDDLIFKFRIGGRHTFGKFVPYYDYSLLGYDYYTRGNRYLVREGNNAVIGTIELGYPLLKEWNFGIGLPVIPNSLTRARIAIFFNVFADAATTFNNGDPVILNDFNSGYGVGLTFLIMPYMIFRTEVALNEMGIGEFLIESGISF
;
A
#
# COMPACT_ATOMS: atom_id res chain seq x y z
N MET A 1 53.45 -33.15 -14.30
CA MET A 1 52.53 -32.63 -15.34
C MET A 1 51.12 -32.64 -14.78
N LYS A 2 50.62 -31.51 -14.28
CA LYS A 2 49.24 -31.36 -13.81
C LYS A 2 48.46 -30.60 -14.89
N LYS A 3 47.45 -31.25 -15.46
CA LYS A 3 46.53 -30.66 -16.44
C LYS A 3 45.53 -29.77 -15.71
N TYR A 4 45.49 -28.50 -16.05
CA TYR A 4 44.41 -27.57 -15.65
C TYR A 4 43.27 -27.65 -16.66
N THR A 5 42.11 -28.06 -16.22
CA THR A 5 40.88 -28.05 -17.01
C THR A 5 40.25 -26.67 -16.86
N ILE A 6 40.23 -25.89 -17.93
CA ILE A 6 39.57 -24.58 -17.99
C ILE A 6 38.09 -24.82 -18.30
N THR A 7 37.25 -24.52 -17.34
CA THR A 7 35.80 -24.53 -17.51
C THR A 7 35.36 -23.27 -18.25
N TYR A 8 34.91 -23.43 -19.47
CA TYR A 8 34.28 -22.33 -20.24
C TYR A 8 32.90 -22.02 -19.67
N LEU A 9 32.75 -20.81 -19.12
CA LEU A 9 31.46 -20.24 -18.76
C LEU A 9 30.77 -19.79 -20.06
N LEU A 10 29.70 -20.46 -20.44
CA LEU A 10 28.87 -20.11 -21.59
C LEU A 10 28.14 -18.81 -21.29
N ILE A 11 28.59 -17.72 -21.94
CA ILE A 11 27.83 -16.46 -22.05
C ILE A 11 26.77 -16.73 -23.09
N SER A 12 25.52 -16.94 -22.65
CA SER A 12 24.38 -17.09 -23.54
C SER A 12 23.84 -15.70 -23.92
N PHE A 13 23.73 -15.51 -25.22
CA PHE A 13 23.30 -14.33 -25.95
C PHE A 13 22.01 -13.72 -25.41
N VAL A 14 22.06 -12.42 -25.15
CA VAL A 14 20.88 -11.56 -25.03
C VAL A 14 20.31 -11.38 -26.43
N SER A 15 19.24 -12.06 -26.77
CA SER A 15 18.47 -11.80 -27.99
C SER A 15 17.53 -10.63 -27.73
N VAL A 16 17.91 -9.45 -28.17
CA VAL A 16 17.02 -8.30 -28.33
C VAL A 16 16.13 -8.58 -29.53
N TRP A 17 14.86 -8.88 -29.28
CA TRP A 17 13.86 -8.98 -30.35
C TRP A 17 13.38 -7.56 -30.67
N ALA A 18 13.92 -6.97 -31.71
CA ALA A 18 13.31 -5.83 -32.39
C ALA A 18 12.21 -6.38 -33.30
N GLN A 19 10.95 -6.18 -32.96
CA GLN A 19 9.85 -6.38 -33.87
C GLN A 19 9.58 -5.04 -34.59
N ASP A 20 9.91 -4.97 -35.89
CA ASP A 20 9.45 -3.93 -36.79
C ASP A 20 7.93 -4.08 -37.02
N SER A 21 7.16 -3.34 -36.25
CA SER A 21 5.79 -3.01 -36.57
C SER A 21 5.73 -1.52 -36.82
N THR A 22 5.04 -1.07 -37.85
CA THR A 22 4.76 0.33 -38.15
C THR A 22 3.98 0.94 -36.97
N ILE A 23 4.70 1.40 -35.99
CA ILE A 23 4.15 2.09 -34.81
C ILE A 23 3.88 3.51 -35.28
N ILE A 24 2.60 3.89 -35.37
CA ILE A 24 2.22 5.29 -35.51
C ILE A 24 2.57 5.97 -34.20
N SER A 25 3.63 6.76 -34.15
CA SER A 25 3.90 7.66 -33.04
C SER A 25 2.88 8.81 -33.14
N LEU A 26 1.77 8.67 -32.38
CA LEU A 26 0.80 9.74 -32.25
C LEU A 26 1.47 10.95 -31.59
N SER A 27 1.25 12.14 -32.18
CA SER A 27 1.50 13.38 -31.43
C SER A 27 0.48 13.52 -30.30
N ASN A 28 0.79 14.32 -29.27
CA ASN A 28 -0.15 14.58 -28.18
C ASN A 28 -1.44 15.28 -28.63
N GLU A 29 -1.46 15.83 -29.82
CA GLU A 29 -2.57 16.61 -30.41
C GLU A 29 -3.47 15.76 -31.29
N GLU A 30 -3.00 14.64 -31.81
CA GLU A 30 -3.75 13.82 -32.76
C GLU A 30 -4.71 12.88 -32.05
N LEU A 31 -6.01 13.12 -32.18
CA LEU A 31 -7.07 12.27 -31.65
C LEU A 31 -7.47 11.22 -32.68
N VAL A 32 -7.38 9.96 -32.30
CA VAL A 32 -7.74 8.82 -33.13
C VAL A 32 -8.92 8.07 -32.51
N LYS A 33 -9.98 7.84 -33.30
CA LYS A 33 -11.15 7.09 -32.88
C LYS A 33 -10.80 5.60 -32.69
N VAL A 34 -11.28 5.01 -31.59
CA VAL A 34 -11.09 3.60 -31.25
C VAL A 34 -12.20 2.75 -31.85
N ASP A 35 -11.86 1.98 -32.89
CA ASP A 35 -12.84 1.08 -33.54
C ASP A 35 -12.85 -0.32 -32.91
N SER A 36 -11.70 -0.75 -32.37
CA SER A 36 -11.63 -2.04 -31.65
C SER A 36 -10.53 -2.03 -30.58
N ILE A 37 -10.70 -2.89 -29.57
CA ILE A 37 -9.72 -3.12 -28.51
C ILE A 37 -9.34 -4.60 -28.55
N ASN A 38 -8.04 -4.88 -28.52
CA ASN A 38 -7.50 -6.23 -28.47
C ASN A 38 -6.51 -6.36 -27.31
N ILE A 39 -6.66 -7.42 -26.51
CA ILE A 39 -5.75 -7.70 -25.39
C ILE A 39 -4.91 -8.92 -25.76
N VAL A 40 -3.62 -8.85 -25.48
CA VAL A 40 -2.65 -9.91 -25.78
C VAL A 40 -1.79 -10.18 -24.55
N GLY A 41 -1.59 -11.45 -24.22
CA GLY A 41 -0.71 -11.88 -23.13
C GLY A 41 -1.40 -12.03 -21.77
N ASN A 42 -2.73 -11.95 -21.72
CA ASN A 42 -3.54 -12.18 -20.54
C ASN A 42 -3.96 -13.67 -20.42
N ASP A 43 -3.00 -14.57 -20.30
CA ASP A 43 -3.24 -16.04 -20.32
C ASP A 43 -4.20 -16.51 -19.21
N LYS A 44 -4.09 -15.93 -18.02
CA LYS A 44 -4.94 -16.22 -16.84
C LYS A 44 -5.92 -15.12 -16.54
N THR A 45 -5.48 -13.86 -16.67
CA THR A 45 -6.25 -12.68 -16.33
C THR A 45 -7.42 -12.51 -17.28
N LYS A 46 -8.62 -12.37 -16.72
CA LYS A 46 -9.83 -12.13 -17.51
C LYS A 46 -9.83 -10.74 -18.11
N GLU A 47 -10.28 -10.60 -19.36
CA GLU A 47 -10.27 -9.34 -20.11
C GLU A 47 -10.95 -8.19 -19.36
N PHE A 48 -12.10 -8.46 -18.71
CA PHE A 48 -12.84 -7.45 -17.96
C PHE A 48 -12.03 -6.81 -16.83
N VAL A 49 -11.01 -7.50 -16.28
CA VAL A 49 -10.10 -6.95 -15.26
C VAL A 49 -9.27 -5.81 -15.83
N ILE A 50 -8.85 -5.94 -17.08
CA ILE A 50 -8.06 -4.94 -17.81
C ILE A 50 -8.97 -3.83 -18.32
N LEU A 51 -10.06 -4.20 -19.00
CA LEU A 51 -10.98 -3.26 -19.66
C LEU A 51 -11.60 -2.27 -18.68
N ARG A 52 -11.91 -2.69 -17.45
CA ARG A 52 -12.49 -1.81 -16.43
C ARG A 52 -11.54 -0.70 -15.94
N GLU A 53 -10.24 -0.83 -16.21
CA GLU A 53 -9.24 0.19 -15.84
C GLU A 53 -9.06 1.26 -16.92
N LEU A 54 -9.64 1.06 -18.11
CA LEU A 54 -9.52 2.02 -19.20
C LEU A 54 -10.43 3.22 -18.95
N SER A 55 -9.93 4.40 -19.31
CA SER A 55 -10.69 5.66 -19.28
C SER A 55 -11.44 5.94 -20.57
N PHE A 56 -11.39 5.02 -21.53
CA PHE A 56 -12.05 5.09 -22.83
C PHE A 56 -12.74 3.77 -23.18
N THR A 57 -13.71 3.83 -24.05
CA THR A 57 -14.46 2.70 -24.62
C THR A 57 -14.43 2.70 -26.13
N LEU A 58 -15.06 1.71 -26.77
CA LEU A 58 -15.22 1.69 -28.21
C LEU A 58 -15.99 2.92 -28.68
N GLY A 59 -15.48 3.58 -29.73
CA GLY A 59 -16.05 4.80 -30.31
C GLY A 59 -15.48 6.09 -29.75
N ASP A 60 -14.81 6.05 -28.59
CA ASP A 60 -14.11 7.21 -28.02
C ASP A 60 -12.85 7.54 -28.83
N SER A 61 -12.35 8.77 -28.66
CA SER A 61 -11.10 9.21 -29.30
C SER A 61 -9.97 9.25 -28.26
N VAL A 62 -8.81 8.74 -28.66
CA VAL A 62 -7.62 8.65 -27.80
C VAL A 62 -6.40 9.30 -28.47
N ASN A 63 -5.51 9.82 -27.65
CA ASN A 63 -4.19 10.32 -28.07
C ASN A 63 -3.07 9.63 -27.26
N SER A 64 -1.85 10.00 -27.53
CA SER A 64 -0.67 9.46 -26.85
C SER A 64 -0.73 9.63 -25.31
N GLU A 65 -1.24 10.75 -24.80
CA GLU A 65 -1.34 11.00 -23.37
C GLU A 65 -2.38 10.10 -22.69
N ILE A 66 -3.54 9.92 -23.31
CA ILE A 66 -4.60 9.01 -22.84
C ILE A 66 -4.08 7.57 -22.82
N LEU A 67 -3.38 7.12 -23.87
CA LEU A 67 -2.80 5.77 -23.89
C LEU A 67 -1.76 5.58 -22.79
N LYS A 68 -0.87 6.56 -22.58
CA LYS A 68 0.12 6.51 -21.51
C LYS A 68 -0.53 6.47 -20.12
N PHE A 69 -1.56 7.26 -19.90
CA PHE A 69 -2.32 7.24 -18.64
C PHE A 69 -2.94 5.85 -18.40
N ASN A 70 -3.57 5.26 -19.41
CA ASN A 70 -4.20 3.95 -19.31
C ASN A 70 -3.17 2.82 -19.16
N LYS A 71 -1.99 2.93 -19.77
CA LYS A 71 -0.86 2.02 -19.54
C LYS A 71 -0.52 1.96 -18.05
N GLU A 72 -0.34 3.11 -17.39
CA GLU A 72 -0.01 3.17 -15.98
C GLU A 72 -1.16 2.67 -15.08
N ARG A 73 -2.41 2.91 -15.46
CA ARG A 73 -3.56 2.38 -14.73
C ARG A 73 -3.65 0.85 -14.78
N VAL A 74 -3.50 0.26 -15.96
CA VAL A 74 -3.47 -1.21 -16.11
C VAL A 74 -2.28 -1.80 -15.36
N PHE A 75 -1.12 -1.15 -15.43
CA PHE A 75 0.06 -1.56 -14.68
C PHE A 75 -0.16 -1.45 -13.16
N SER A 76 -0.95 -0.49 -12.71
CA SER A 76 -1.32 -0.28 -11.30
C SER A 76 -2.14 -1.42 -10.67
N LEU A 77 -2.67 -2.35 -11.48
CA LEU A 77 -3.26 -3.59 -10.98
C LEU A 77 -2.24 -4.45 -10.19
N GLY A 78 -0.93 -4.27 -10.44
CA GLY A 78 0.14 -4.95 -9.73
C GLY A 78 0.29 -6.44 -10.08
N ILE A 79 -0.36 -6.90 -11.15
CA ILE A 79 -0.38 -8.29 -11.61
C ILE A 79 0.38 -8.49 -12.94
N PHE A 80 0.98 -7.44 -13.46
CA PHE A 80 1.73 -7.46 -14.71
C PHE A 80 3.17 -6.98 -14.50
N THR A 81 4.11 -7.63 -15.18
CA THR A 81 5.51 -7.21 -15.26
C THR A 81 5.75 -6.22 -16.39
N TYR A 82 4.88 -6.25 -17.39
CA TYR A 82 4.92 -5.36 -18.55
C TYR A 82 3.50 -5.03 -19.01
N VAL A 83 3.28 -3.79 -19.40
CA VAL A 83 2.05 -3.30 -20.04
C VAL A 83 2.44 -2.31 -21.11
N ASP A 84 1.85 -2.42 -22.28
CA ASP A 84 1.96 -1.46 -23.37
C ASP A 84 0.63 -1.26 -24.07
N LEU A 85 0.34 -0.03 -24.46
CA LEU A 85 -0.85 0.34 -25.22
C LEU A 85 -0.41 1.07 -26.50
N ARG A 86 -0.79 0.55 -27.65
CA ARG A 86 -0.48 1.14 -28.96
C ARG A 86 -1.68 1.12 -29.88
N ILE A 87 -1.69 2.01 -30.86
CA ILE A 87 -2.66 1.99 -31.96
C ILE A 87 -2.02 1.32 -33.16
N GLU A 88 -2.74 0.35 -33.73
CA GLU A 88 -2.45 -0.27 -34.98
C GLU A 88 -3.54 0.16 -35.98
N ASN A 89 -3.12 0.72 -37.12
CA ASN A 89 -4.05 1.02 -38.23
C ASN A 89 -3.96 -0.11 -39.23
N LYS A 90 -5.08 -0.80 -39.44
CA LYS A 90 -5.22 -1.80 -40.52
C LYS A 90 -6.53 -1.54 -41.28
N THR A 91 -6.43 -1.33 -42.58
CA THR A 91 -7.62 -1.19 -43.44
C THR A 91 -8.62 -0.13 -42.98
N ASP A 92 -8.15 1.08 -42.68
CA ASP A 92 -8.94 2.23 -42.19
C ASP A 92 -9.62 2.03 -40.80
N LEU A 93 -9.30 0.96 -40.07
CA LEU A 93 -9.76 0.72 -38.73
C LEU A 93 -8.63 0.91 -37.72
N ASN A 94 -8.90 1.74 -36.69
CA ASN A 94 -7.97 2.02 -35.63
C ASN A 94 -8.18 1.03 -34.48
N LYS A 95 -7.22 0.17 -34.27
CA LYS A 95 -7.25 -0.86 -33.25
C LYS A 95 -6.30 -0.49 -32.10
N VAL A 96 -6.82 -0.37 -30.88
CA VAL A 96 -5.98 -0.28 -29.70
C VAL A 96 -5.56 -1.69 -29.29
N VAL A 97 -4.26 -1.94 -29.28
CA VAL A 97 -3.66 -3.20 -28.83
C VAL A 97 -3.07 -2.99 -27.45
N ILE A 98 -3.58 -3.74 -26.47
CA ILE A 98 -3.10 -3.77 -25.09
C ILE A 98 -2.26 -5.03 -24.93
N THR A 99 -0.97 -4.87 -24.83
CA THR A 99 -0.03 -5.98 -24.61
C THR A 99 0.32 -6.03 -23.13
N VAL A 100 0.04 -7.15 -22.48
CA VAL A 100 0.40 -7.38 -21.08
C VAL A 100 1.30 -8.59 -20.93
N GLN A 101 2.08 -8.63 -19.86
CA GLN A 101 2.82 -9.79 -19.44
C GLN A 101 2.54 -10.04 -17.97
N GLU A 102 1.96 -11.19 -17.69
CA GLU A 102 1.56 -11.58 -16.34
C GLU A 102 2.77 -11.80 -15.44
N SER A 103 2.64 -11.37 -14.17
CA SER A 103 3.60 -11.63 -13.12
C SER A 103 3.39 -13.02 -12.49
N TRP A 104 4.28 -13.40 -11.60
CA TRP A 104 4.01 -14.49 -10.68
C TRP A 104 2.96 -14.06 -9.66
N TYR A 105 2.11 -14.99 -9.20
CA TYR A 105 0.95 -14.64 -8.37
C TYR A 105 1.00 -15.19 -6.94
N ILE A 106 1.91 -16.12 -6.64
CA ILE A 106 1.96 -16.80 -5.34
C ILE A 106 3.26 -16.46 -4.63
N PHE A 107 3.17 -15.73 -3.53
CA PHE A 107 4.33 -15.23 -2.80
C PHE A 107 4.33 -15.73 -1.35
N PRO A 108 5.08 -16.79 -1.00
CA PRO A 108 5.43 -17.10 0.36
C PRO A 108 6.63 -16.23 0.78
N VAL A 109 6.38 -15.16 1.52
CA VAL A 109 7.41 -14.18 1.91
C VAL A 109 7.74 -14.36 3.38
N PRO A 110 8.90 -14.95 3.73
CA PRO A 110 9.36 -14.93 5.11
C PRO A 110 9.69 -13.49 5.53
N PHE A 111 9.47 -13.17 6.79
CA PHE A 111 9.82 -11.87 7.33
C PHE A 111 10.39 -11.98 8.74
N ILE A 112 11.17 -10.99 9.10
CA ILE A 112 11.60 -10.71 10.46
C ILE A 112 11.40 -9.22 10.72
N ASN A 113 10.80 -8.89 11.85
CA ASN A 113 10.63 -7.53 12.34
C ASN A 113 11.33 -7.40 13.68
N ILE A 114 12.23 -6.44 13.80
CA ILE A 114 13.03 -6.20 15.00
C ILE A 114 12.74 -4.77 15.46
N PRO A 115 11.68 -4.55 16.25
CA PRO A 115 11.39 -3.23 16.78
C PRO A 115 12.50 -2.76 17.71
N GLU A 116 12.75 -1.45 17.72
CA GLU A 116 13.73 -0.81 18.61
C GLU A 116 15.16 -1.36 18.52
N LYS A 117 15.52 -1.99 17.39
CA LYS A 117 16.85 -2.62 17.15
C LYS A 117 17.22 -3.68 18.20
N THR A 118 16.25 -4.26 18.89
CA THR A 118 16.46 -5.20 19.97
C THR A 118 16.00 -6.60 19.58
N PHE A 119 16.92 -7.54 19.43
CA PHE A 119 16.62 -8.90 18.97
C PHE A 119 15.69 -9.69 19.93
N THR A 120 15.68 -9.37 21.20
CA THR A 120 14.75 -9.97 22.17
C THR A 120 13.30 -9.63 21.92
N ARG A 121 13.04 -8.57 21.11
CA ARG A 121 11.72 -8.13 20.68
C ARG A 121 11.44 -8.51 19.22
N ALA A 122 12.18 -9.46 18.66
CA ALA A 122 11.98 -9.89 17.28
C ALA A 122 10.67 -10.66 17.10
N SER A 123 9.92 -10.28 16.07
CA SER A 123 8.81 -11.07 15.52
C SER A 123 9.23 -11.62 14.16
N TYR A 124 8.90 -12.87 13.88
CA TYR A 124 9.27 -13.54 12.64
C TYR A 124 8.12 -14.41 12.15
N GLY A 125 8.10 -14.68 10.86
CA GLY A 125 7.03 -15.47 10.32
C GLY A 125 7.04 -15.59 8.81
N ILE A 126 5.87 -15.96 8.28
CA ILE A 126 5.64 -16.08 6.86
C ILE A 126 4.35 -15.36 6.48
N ARG A 127 4.44 -14.56 5.41
CA ARG A 127 3.28 -13.96 4.73
C ARG A 127 3.06 -14.69 3.42
N PHE A 128 1.89 -15.23 3.25
CA PHE A 128 1.46 -15.87 2.02
C PHE A 128 0.48 -14.94 1.29
N VAL A 129 0.78 -14.63 0.04
CA VAL A 129 -0.07 -13.81 -0.82
C VAL A 129 -0.34 -14.57 -2.12
N TYR A 130 -1.61 -14.77 -2.44
CA TYR A 130 -2.04 -15.27 -3.74
C TYR A 130 -2.82 -14.17 -4.45
N MET A 131 -2.15 -13.52 -5.39
CA MET A 131 -2.71 -12.46 -6.24
C MET A 131 -3.38 -13.06 -7.47
N ASN A 132 -4.29 -12.30 -8.08
CA ASN A 132 -5.01 -12.69 -9.28
C ASN A 132 -5.63 -14.09 -9.21
N PHE A 133 -6.17 -14.45 -8.03
CA PHE A 133 -6.84 -15.71 -7.83
C PHE A 133 -7.97 -15.86 -8.86
N ARG A 134 -8.06 -17.00 -9.51
CA ARG A 134 -8.99 -17.28 -10.62
C ARG A 134 -8.88 -16.34 -11.84
N GLY A 135 -7.81 -15.53 -11.96
CA GLY A 135 -7.64 -14.57 -13.04
C GLY A 135 -8.54 -13.33 -12.94
N ARG A 136 -9.12 -13.05 -11.78
CA ARG A 136 -10.12 -11.99 -11.54
C ARG A 136 -9.57 -10.83 -10.69
N ASN A 137 -8.25 -10.75 -10.55
CA ASN A 137 -7.56 -9.82 -9.65
C ASN A 137 -8.00 -9.97 -8.18
N GLU A 138 -8.53 -11.12 -7.81
CA GLU A 138 -8.85 -11.47 -6.43
C GLU A 138 -7.55 -11.74 -5.68
N THR A 139 -7.52 -11.41 -4.38
CA THR A 139 -6.33 -11.62 -3.56
C THR A 139 -6.68 -12.36 -2.27
N ILE A 140 -5.90 -13.41 -1.97
CA ILE A 140 -5.94 -14.10 -0.69
C ILE A 140 -4.63 -13.78 0.02
N ARG A 141 -4.71 -13.30 1.27
CA ARG A 141 -3.54 -13.05 2.11
C ARG A 141 -3.69 -13.79 3.42
N SER A 142 -2.61 -14.45 3.86
CA SER A 142 -2.52 -14.94 5.22
C SER A 142 -1.15 -14.60 5.79
N THR A 143 -1.10 -14.34 7.09
CA THR A 143 0.16 -14.05 7.79
C THR A 143 0.19 -14.85 9.08
N PHE A 144 1.31 -15.50 9.33
CA PHE A 144 1.62 -16.17 10.57
C PHE A 144 2.86 -15.48 11.16
N SER A 145 2.70 -14.83 12.29
CA SER A 145 3.76 -14.17 13.04
C SER A 145 3.95 -14.83 14.39
N PHE A 146 5.19 -15.06 14.76
CA PHE A 146 5.62 -15.62 16.04
C PHE A 146 6.63 -14.68 16.70
N GLY A 147 6.94 -14.93 17.97
CA GLY A 147 7.91 -14.13 18.72
C GLY A 147 7.24 -13.06 19.57
N TYR A 148 7.74 -11.82 19.51
CA TYR A 148 7.36 -10.74 20.42
C TYR A 148 5.90 -10.29 20.29
N ASP A 149 5.39 -10.14 19.08
CA ASP A 149 3.99 -9.78 18.80
C ASP A 149 3.37 -10.87 17.88
N PRO A 150 2.95 -12.01 18.45
CA PRO A 150 2.42 -13.09 17.64
C PRO A 150 1.02 -12.79 17.14
N PHE A 151 0.78 -13.07 15.84
CA PHE A 151 -0.55 -12.95 15.26
C PHE A 151 -0.76 -13.90 14.09
N PHE A 152 -2.03 -14.20 13.86
CA PHE A 152 -2.51 -14.85 12.64
C PHE A 152 -3.54 -13.95 11.99
N SER A 153 -3.43 -13.77 10.67
CA SER A 153 -4.43 -13.06 9.88
C SER A 153 -4.75 -13.80 8.60
N LEU A 154 -6.01 -13.67 8.17
CA LEU A 154 -6.50 -14.18 6.88
C LEU A 154 -7.42 -13.14 6.26
N SER A 155 -7.23 -12.85 4.97
CA SER A 155 -8.14 -11.99 4.22
C SER A 155 -8.35 -12.49 2.80
N TYR A 156 -9.54 -12.26 2.29
CA TYR A 156 -9.94 -12.45 0.90
C TYR A 156 -10.52 -11.14 0.38
N GLU A 157 -10.05 -10.73 -0.78
CA GLU A 157 -10.46 -9.50 -1.45
C GLU A 157 -10.89 -9.84 -2.88
N ASN A 158 -12.07 -9.41 -3.28
CA ASN A 158 -12.60 -9.50 -4.62
C ASN A 158 -12.96 -8.08 -5.11
N PRO A 159 -12.15 -7.47 -5.98
CA PRO A 159 -12.39 -6.10 -6.44
C PRO A 159 -13.58 -5.98 -7.38
N LEU A 160 -14.14 -7.10 -7.86
CA LEU A 160 -15.30 -7.13 -8.74
C LEU A 160 -16.11 -8.41 -8.49
N LEU A 161 -17.06 -8.33 -7.58
CA LEU A 161 -17.87 -9.48 -7.14
C LEU A 161 -18.62 -10.15 -8.30
N LEU A 162 -19.18 -9.34 -9.20
CA LEU A 162 -19.78 -9.77 -10.46
C LEU A 162 -19.20 -8.96 -11.62
N PRO A 163 -18.99 -9.54 -12.82
CA PRO A 163 -18.40 -8.83 -13.96
C PRO A 163 -19.17 -7.58 -14.40
N SER A 164 -20.48 -7.55 -14.22
CA SER A 164 -21.36 -6.41 -14.58
C SER A 164 -21.55 -5.42 -13.44
N SER A 165 -21.00 -5.69 -12.26
CA SER A 165 -21.14 -4.83 -11.09
C SER A 165 -19.83 -4.11 -10.79
N ASP A 166 -19.92 -2.89 -10.28
CA ASP A 166 -18.77 -2.19 -9.71
C ASP A 166 -18.70 -2.35 -8.18
N VAL A 167 -19.13 -3.52 -7.71
CA VAL A 167 -19.15 -3.86 -6.29
C VAL A 167 -17.95 -4.75 -5.97
N SER A 168 -17.13 -4.32 -5.02
CA SER A 168 -16.07 -5.11 -4.40
C SER A 168 -16.55 -5.76 -3.10
N PHE A 169 -15.83 -6.81 -2.70
CA PHE A 169 -16.09 -7.54 -1.46
C PHE A 169 -14.77 -7.86 -0.78
N THR A 170 -14.70 -7.64 0.53
CA THR A 170 -13.56 -8.03 1.35
C THR A 170 -14.07 -8.75 2.60
N LEU A 171 -13.44 -9.87 2.92
CA LEU A 171 -13.62 -10.60 4.17
C LEU A 171 -12.26 -10.72 4.84
N GLY A 172 -12.17 -10.44 6.14
CA GLY A 172 -10.91 -10.53 6.86
C GLY A 172 -11.09 -10.84 8.33
N GLY A 173 -10.05 -11.43 8.92
CA GLY A 173 -10.00 -11.69 10.34
C GLY A 173 -8.57 -11.73 10.84
N VAL A 174 -8.38 -11.38 12.10
CA VAL A 174 -7.10 -11.41 12.81
C VAL A 174 -7.30 -11.92 14.23
N TYR A 175 -6.34 -12.71 14.68
CA TYR A 175 -6.14 -13.07 16.08
C TYR A 175 -4.71 -12.71 16.47
N SER A 176 -4.53 -12.06 17.62
CA SER A 176 -3.23 -11.59 18.06
C SER A 176 -3.13 -11.55 19.58
N THR A 177 -1.91 -11.72 20.09
CA THR A 177 -1.56 -11.48 21.50
C THR A 177 -0.38 -10.52 21.57
N PRO A 178 -0.58 -9.24 21.20
CA PRO A 178 0.50 -8.26 21.20
C PRO A 178 0.83 -7.81 22.62
N ILE A 179 2.06 -7.34 22.79
CA ILE A 179 2.46 -6.59 23.97
C ILE A 179 1.90 -5.17 23.83
N ASN A 180 1.38 -4.62 24.94
CA ASN A 180 0.88 -3.25 24.98
C ASN A 180 1.96 -2.24 24.56
N LYS A 181 1.54 -1.21 23.84
CA LYS A 181 2.41 -0.12 23.35
C LYS A 181 2.02 1.24 23.95
N SER A 182 0.94 1.28 24.74
CA SER A 182 0.45 2.51 25.38
C SER A 182 1.21 2.76 26.69
N PRO A 183 2.02 3.81 26.79
CA PRO A 183 2.72 4.15 28.03
C PRO A 183 1.78 4.45 29.20
N SER A 184 0.62 5.06 28.96
CA SER A 184 -0.36 5.32 30.03
C SER A 184 -0.98 4.05 30.56
N ALA A 185 -1.31 3.09 29.67
CA ALA A 185 -1.84 1.80 30.09
C ALA A 185 -0.79 0.97 30.85
N ASP A 186 0.48 0.99 30.44
CA ASP A 186 1.58 0.38 31.17
C ASP A 186 1.75 0.99 32.56
N SER A 187 1.61 2.31 32.67
CA SER A 187 1.70 3.01 33.98
C SER A 187 0.56 2.63 34.92
N ILE A 188 -0.66 2.49 34.43
CA ILE A 188 -1.84 2.08 35.22
C ILE A 188 -1.73 0.61 35.64
N HIS A 189 -1.27 -0.26 34.73
CA HIS A 189 -1.07 -1.68 35.04
C HIS A 189 0.12 -1.93 35.96
N GLY A 190 1.08 -1.01 36.03
CA GLY A 190 2.32 -1.16 36.82
C GLY A 190 3.46 -1.85 36.04
N GLY A 191 3.37 -1.93 34.76
CA GLY A 191 4.38 -2.49 33.85
C GLY A 191 3.81 -2.92 32.51
N SER A 192 4.67 -3.36 31.60
CA SER A 192 4.28 -3.87 30.29
C SER A 192 3.49 -5.18 30.41
N PHE A 193 2.47 -5.35 29.59
CA PHE A 193 1.59 -6.51 29.60
C PHE A 193 1.18 -6.93 28.18
N ASP A 194 0.85 -8.21 28.03
CA ASP A 194 0.22 -8.70 26.80
C ASP A 194 -1.30 -8.68 26.95
N TYR A 195 -1.97 -8.46 25.85
CA TYR A 195 -3.42 -8.58 25.79
C TYR A 195 -3.83 -9.42 24.58
N ARG A 196 -5.02 -9.99 24.64
CA ARG A 196 -5.55 -10.80 23.54
C ARG A 196 -6.52 -9.99 22.71
N THR A 197 -6.38 -10.03 21.40
CA THR A 197 -7.33 -9.39 20.50
C THR A 197 -7.72 -10.32 19.35
N SER A 198 -8.98 -10.25 18.97
CA SER A 198 -9.44 -10.84 17.71
C SER A 198 -10.50 -9.96 17.07
N SER A 199 -10.47 -9.91 15.76
CA SER A 199 -11.51 -9.22 15.01
C SER A 199 -11.82 -9.92 13.70
N GLY A 200 -13.06 -9.76 13.25
CA GLY A 200 -13.52 -10.19 11.94
C GLY A 200 -14.34 -9.09 11.30
N GLN A 201 -14.17 -8.92 9.99
CA GLN A 201 -14.88 -7.87 9.25
C GLN A 201 -15.29 -8.30 7.86
N ILE A 202 -16.37 -7.70 7.39
CA ILE A 202 -16.86 -7.80 6.02
C ILE A 202 -16.99 -6.38 5.48
N SER A 203 -16.51 -6.16 4.26
CA SER A 203 -16.62 -4.87 3.59
C SER A 203 -17.19 -5.04 2.19
N PHE A 204 -18.11 -4.15 1.82
CA PHE A 204 -18.62 -3.99 0.47
C PHE A 204 -18.21 -2.61 -0.04
N GLY A 205 -17.56 -2.60 -1.20
CA GLY A 205 -17.18 -1.37 -1.88
C GLY A 205 -18.02 -1.15 -3.13
N LYS A 206 -18.34 0.09 -3.45
CA LYS A 206 -18.94 0.50 -4.71
C LYS A 206 -18.00 1.46 -5.42
N ARG A 207 -17.53 1.08 -6.59
CA ARG A 207 -16.80 1.98 -7.48
C ARG A 207 -17.81 2.86 -8.22
N LEU A 208 -17.79 4.16 -7.96
CA LEU A 208 -18.68 5.13 -8.56
C LEU A 208 -18.21 5.55 -9.95
N ASN A 209 -16.89 5.63 -10.12
CA ASN A 209 -16.19 5.84 -11.38
C ASN A 209 -14.71 5.44 -11.23
N LEU A 210 -13.86 5.72 -12.22
CA LEU A 210 -12.44 5.35 -12.24
C LEU A 210 -11.63 5.85 -11.04
N SER A 211 -12.07 6.93 -10.39
CA SER A 211 -11.32 7.59 -9.30
C SER A 211 -12.05 7.61 -7.97
N ASN A 212 -13.32 7.23 -7.92
CA ASN A 212 -14.14 7.36 -6.71
C ASN A 212 -14.67 6.00 -6.25
N GLU A 213 -14.42 5.65 -5.00
CA GLU A 213 -14.88 4.42 -4.38
C GLU A 213 -15.48 4.72 -2.98
N LEU A 214 -16.55 4.02 -2.63
CA LEU A 214 -17.21 4.10 -1.34
C LEU A 214 -17.29 2.70 -0.75
N PHE A 215 -16.86 2.52 0.50
CA PHE A 215 -16.88 1.25 1.21
C PHE A 215 -17.73 1.34 2.46
N PHE A 216 -18.55 0.31 2.67
CA PHE A 216 -19.22 0.06 3.93
C PHE A 216 -18.63 -1.18 4.57
N THR A 217 -18.17 -1.05 5.82
CA THR A 217 -17.54 -2.14 6.58
C THR A 217 -18.33 -2.40 7.85
N GLY A 218 -18.59 -3.66 8.15
CA GLY A 218 -19.13 -4.11 9.41
C GLY A 218 -18.28 -5.22 9.99
N GLY A 219 -18.20 -5.31 11.32
CA GLY A 219 -17.38 -6.33 11.94
C GLY A 219 -17.61 -6.47 13.44
N PHE A 220 -16.85 -7.39 14.01
CA PHE A 220 -16.83 -7.69 15.44
C PHE A 220 -15.40 -7.57 15.96
N SER A 221 -15.24 -6.99 17.14
CA SER A 221 -13.97 -6.80 17.83
C SER A 221 -14.07 -7.38 19.24
N TYR A 222 -13.04 -8.10 19.63
CA TYR A 222 -12.82 -8.68 20.97
C TYR A 222 -11.45 -8.24 21.47
N VAL A 223 -11.38 -7.66 22.66
CA VAL A 223 -10.14 -7.31 23.34
C VAL A 223 -10.21 -7.78 24.78
N GLU A 224 -9.19 -8.49 25.25
CA GLU A 224 -9.12 -9.05 26.60
C GLU A 224 -7.80 -8.62 27.25
N ALA A 225 -7.90 -7.82 28.30
CA ALA A 225 -6.77 -7.46 29.16
C ALA A 225 -6.36 -8.62 30.09
N PRO A 226 -5.14 -8.63 30.65
CA PRO A 226 -4.73 -9.60 31.65
C PRO A 226 -5.67 -9.65 32.89
N SER A 227 -5.64 -10.74 33.63
CA SER A 227 -6.52 -10.94 34.79
C SER A 227 -6.24 -9.99 35.96
N ASP A 228 -5.05 -9.47 36.05
CA ASP A 228 -4.54 -8.51 37.03
C ASP A 228 -4.58 -7.04 36.58
N SER A 229 -5.06 -6.78 35.38
CA SER A 229 -5.18 -5.41 34.87
C SER A 229 -6.33 -4.65 35.51
N ASP A 230 -6.12 -3.34 35.70
CA ASP A 230 -7.20 -2.43 36.08
C ASP A 230 -8.21 -2.30 34.91
N ALA A 231 -9.46 -2.57 35.20
CA ALA A 231 -10.54 -2.49 34.23
C ALA A 231 -10.79 -1.07 33.70
N SER A 232 -10.26 -0.05 34.37
CA SER A 232 -10.40 1.36 33.96
C SER A 232 -9.74 1.70 32.62
N ILE A 233 -8.80 0.88 32.14
CA ILE A 233 -8.17 1.05 30.84
C ILE A 233 -9.03 0.54 29.66
N MET A 234 -10.10 -0.22 29.98
CA MET A 234 -10.99 -0.84 29.01
C MET A 234 -12.23 0.00 28.76
N ALA A 235 -12.79 -0.04 27.54
CA ALA A 235 -13.94 0.77 27.16
C ALA A 235 -15.22 0.40 27.93
N SER A 236 -15.42 -0.88 28.25
CA SER A 236 -16.58 -1.37 29.02
C SER A 236 -16.41 -1.20 30.52
N GLY A 237 -15.23 -0.82 31.02
CA GLY A 237 -14.92 -0.86 32.45
C GLY A 237 -14.85 -2.28 33.02
N SER A 238 -14.68 -3.29 32.15
CA SER A 238 -14.47 -4.69 32.52
C SER A 238 -13.25 -5.24 31.77
N ARG A 239 -12.73 -6.40 32.19
CA ARG A 239 -11.54 -7.01 31.59
C ARG A 239 -11.68 -7.33 30.10
N ILE A 240 -12.89 -7.46 29.60
CA ILE A 240 -13.15 -7.89 28.22
C ILE A 240 -14.08 -6.90 27.52
N ASP A 241 -13.60 -6.33 26.42
CA ASP A 241 -14.39 -5.54 25.51
C ASP A 241 -14.84 -6.38 24.31
N ARG A 242 -16.15 -6.38 24.06
CA ARG A 242 -16.77 -7.05 22.92
C ARG A 242 -17.71 -6.07 22.24
N SER A 243 -17.48 -5.78 20.99
CA SER A 243 -18.34 -4.85 20.28
C SER A 243 -18.46 -5.16 18.81
N PHE A 244 -19.65 -4.97 18.25
CA PHE A 244 -19.80 -4.80 16.82
C PHE A 244 -19.43 -3.37 16.45
N PHE A 245 -18.93 -3.21 15.24
CA PHE A 245 -18.62 -1.91 14.65
C PHE A 245 -19.15 -1.80 13.23
N ALA A 246 -19.38 -0.58 12.80
CA ALA A 246 -19.69 -0.25 11.41
C ALA A 246 -18.85 0.96 10.99
N GLY A 247 -18.46 0.97 9.73
CA GLY A 247 -17.64 2.04 9.17
C GLY A 247 -18.03 2.37 7.74
N LEU A 248 -17.72 3.60 7.37
CA LEU A 248 -17.85 4.14 6.03
C LEU A 248 -16.52 4.73 5.61
N THR A 249 -16.03 4.34 4.41
CA THR A 249 -14.78 4.88 3.85
C THR A 249 -15.03 5.40 2.46
N TYR A 250 -14.60 6.63 2.18
CA TYR A 250 -14.60 7.20 0.84
C TYR A 250 -13.16 7.36 0.36
N VAL A 251 -12.90 6.95 -0.88
CA VAL A 251 -11.58 7.07 -1.53
C VAL A 251 -11.73 7.79 -2.86
N PHE A 252 -10.92 8.82 -3.04
CA PHE A 252 -10.67 9.46 -4.32
C PHE A 252 -9.22 9.21 -4.73
N ASP A 253 -8.98 8.57 -5.89
CA ASP A 253 -7.63 8.25 -6.37
C ASP A 253 -7.54 8.42 -7.90
N ASN A 254 -6.96 9.53 -8.34
CA ASN A 254 -6.68 9.80 -9.75
C ASN A 254 -5.18 9.79 -10.08
N ARG A 255 -4.37 9.20 -9.21
CA ARG A 255 -2.93 9.01 -9.48
C ARG A 255 -2.71 8.20 -10.75
N ASN A 256 -1.69 8.57 -11.50
CA ASN A 256 -1.35 7.85 -12.72
C ASN A 256 -0.81 6.44 -12.46
N LEU A 257 0.10 6.28 -11.49
CA LEU A 257 0.67 4.99 -11.08
C LEU A 257 0.52 4.85 -9.56
N LYS A 258 -0.32 3.91 -9.10
CA LYS A 258 -0.62 3.75 -7.67
C LYS A 258 0.60 3.37 -6.84
N GLN A 259 1.53 2.59 -7.41
CA GLN A 259 2.75 2.14 -6.74
C GLN A 259 3.77 3.27 -6.53
N TYR A 260 3.86 4.23 -7.44
CA TYR A 260 4.74 5.39 -7.32
C TYR A 260 4.29 6.49 -8.28
N ALA A 261 3.43 7.36 -7.80
CA ALA A 261 2.84 8.42 -8.61
C ALA A 261 3.83 9.57 -8.88
N ASP A 262 3.80 10.10 -10.09
CA ASP A 262 4.47 11.36 -10.46
C ASP A 262 3.48 12.51 -10.67
N ARG A 263 2.17 12.19 -10.76
CA ARG A 263 1.07 13.15 -10.82
C ARG A 263 -0.21 12.54 -10.29
N GLY A 264 -1.10 13.41 -9.83
CA GLY A 264 -2.41 13.05 -9.34
C GLY A 264 -2.63 13.38 -7.87
N PHE A 265 -3.80 13.04 -7.42
CA PHE A 265 -4.29 13.35 -6.09
C PHE A 265 -4.90 12.08 -5.49
N TYR A 266 -4.66 11.86 -4.20
CA TYR A 266 -5.27 10.82 -3.41
C TYR A 266 -5.91 11.45 -2.17
N PHE A 267 -7.13 11.05 -1.89
CA PHE A 267 -7.85 11.42 -0.68
C PHE A 267 -8.56 10.18 -0.14
N ILE A 268 -8.48 9.98 1.17
CA ILE A 268 -9.27 8.99 1.89
C ILE A 268 -9.86 9.66 3.13
N ALA A 269 -11.11 9.35 3.41
CA ALA A 269 -11.76 9.68 4.66
C ALA A 269 -12.52 8.45 5.15
N ASP A 270 -12.36 8.11 6.42
CA ASP A 270 -13.03 6.98 7.06
C ASP A 270 -13.66 7.41 8.38
N TYR A 271 -14.81 6.82 8.66
CA TYR A 271 -15.51 6.93 9.92
C TYR A 271 -15.90 5.54 10.40
N ILE A 272 -15.55 5.21 11.63
CA ILE A 272 -15.87 3.93 12.26
C ILE A 272 -16.54 4.22 13.59
N TYR A 273 -17.72 3.63 13.82
CA TYR A 273 -18.39 3.62 15.12
C TYR A 273 -18.23 2.24 15.77
N LYS A 274 -17.77 2.20 17.01
CA LYS A 274 -17.63 1.01 17.84
C LYS A 274 -18.61 1.02 19.02
N GLY A 275 -19.22 -0.14 19.29
CA GLY A 275 -20.15 -0.30 20.40
C GLY A 275 -21.58 -0.61 19.98
N ILE A 276 -21.82 -1.03 18.73
CA ILE A 276 -23.16 -1.45 18.31
C ILE A 276 -23.59 -2.65 19.17
N GLY A 277 -24.77 -2.52 19.80
CA GLY A 277 -25.32 -3.54 20.68
C GLY A 277 -24.68 -3.62 22.08
N ASN A 278 -23.76 -2.72 22.42
CA ASN A 278 -23.13 -2.63 23.73
C ASN A 278 -23.29 -1.22 24.32
N LYS A 279 -23.95 -1.10 25.47
CA LYS A 279 -24.22 0.20 26.12
C LYS A 279 -22.97 0.80 26.79
N ASP A 280 -22.00 -0.01 27.12
CA ASP A 280 -20.80 0.40 27.85
C ASP A 280 -19.70 0.88 26.90
N ILE A 281 -19.72 0.40 25.66
CA ILE A 281 -18.76 0.79 24.61
C ILE A 281 -19.46 1.72 23.62
N SER A 282 -19.00 2.97 23.51
CA SER A 282 -19.55 3.95 22.59
C SER A 282 -18.51 5.01 22.25
N TYR A 283 -17.80 4.79 21.14
CA TYR A 283 -16.84 5.76 20.62
C TYR A 283 -16.70 5.65 19.10
N SER A 284 -16.16 6.68 18.51
CA SER A 284 -15.97 6.82 17.06
C SER A 284 -14.51 7.11 16.74
N ILE A 285 -14.11 6.66 15.58
CA ILE A 285 -12.81 6.95 14.97
C ILE A 285 -13.08 7.63 13.64
N LEU A 286 -12.54 8.82 13.45
CA LEU A 286 -12.51 9.55 12.19
C LEU A 286 -11.07 9.58 11.69
N GLY A 287 -10.81 9.05 10.52
CA GLY A 287 -9.53 9.07 9.84
C GLY A 287 -9.58 9.83 8.53
N GLY A 288 -8.44 10.30 8.08
CA GLY A 288 -8.35 10.89 6.75
C GLY A 288 -6.92 11.18 6.33
N GLU A 289 -6.71 11.20 5.01
CA GLU A 289 -5.41 11.49 4.43
C GLU A 289 -5.56 12.13 3.06
N ILE A 290 -4.72 13.11 2.79
CA ILE A 290 -4.59 13.80 1.51
C ILE A 290 -3.16 13.61 1.02
N ARG A 291 -3.00 13.25 -0.26
CA ARG A 291 -1.71 13.22 -0.95
C ARG A 291 -1.81 13.92 -2.29
N ASN A 292 -0.81 14.68 -2.64
CA ASN A 292 -0.69 15.33 -3.94
C ASN A 292 0.67 15.03 -4.56
N TYR A 293 0.68 14.78 -5.84
CA TYR A 293 1.86 14.46 -6.63
C TYR A 293 1.88 15.36 -7.85
N ARG A 294 2.97 16.06 -8.07
CA ARG A 294 3.10 17.02 -9.18
C ARG A 294 4.52 17.10 -9.69
N LYS A 295 4.70 17.00 -11.00
CA LYS A 295 5.95 17.41 -11.64
C LYS A 295 6.07 18.92 -11.58
N VAL A 296 7.21 19.42 -11.07
CA VAL A 296 7.46 20.85 -10.89
C VAL A 296 8.33 21.39 -12.00
N ILE A 297 9.49 20.77 -12.23
CA ILE A 297 10.44 21.12 -13.29
C ILE A 297 10.92 19.81 -13.89
N ASP A 298 10.83 19.65 -15.19
CA ASP A 298 11.21 18.43 -15.92
C ASP A 298 10.69 17.16 -15.24
N ASP A 299 11.58 16.40 -14.63
CA ASP A 299 11.27 15.13 -13.97
C ASP A 299 11.26 15.24 -12.44
N LEU A 300 11.46 16.43 -11.87
CA LEU A 300 11.39 16.65 -10.43
C LEU A 300 9.94 16.55 -9.97
N ILE A 301 9.68 15.61 -9.08
CA ILE A 301 8.35 15.32 -8.53
C ILE A 301 8.26 15.91 -7.14
N PHE A 302 7.32 16.83 -6.94
CA PHE A 302 6.90 17.29 -5.61
C PHE A 302 5.79 16.38 -5.11
N LYS A 303 5.95 15.89 -3.89
CA LYS A 303 4.98 15.06 -3.20
C LYS A 303 4.65 15.70 -1.85
N PHE A 304 3.38 15.67 -1.52
CA PHE A 304 2.85 16.23 -0.29
C PHE A 304 1.85 15.27 0.31
N ARG A 305 1.89 15.10 1.63
CA ARG A 305 0.94 14.32 2.42
C ARG A 305 0.53 15.08 3.67
N ILE A 306 -0.75 15.05 3.99
CA ILE A 306 -1.30 15.32 5.31
C ILE A 306 -2.25 14.19 5.67
N GLY A 307 -2.11 13.65 6.86
CA GLY A 307 -3.00 12.64 7.40
C GLY A 307 -3.29 12.88 8.87
N GLY A 308 -4.37 12.30 9.36
CA GLY A 308 -4.73 12.40 10.75
C GLY A 308 -5.80 11.41 11.18
N ARG A 309 -5.92 11.26 12.49
CA ARG A 309 -6.92 10.41 13.15
C ARG A 309 -7.46 11.16 14.37
N HIS A 310 -8.76 11.09 14.56
CA HIS A 310 -9.47 11.64 15.70
C HIS A 310 -10.36 10.56 16.30
N THR A 311 -10.09 10.17 17.55
CA THR A 311 -10.88 9.19 18.29
C THR A 311 -11.62 9.88 19.42
N PHE A 312 -12.94 9.75 19.46
CA PHE A 312 -13.79 10.47 20.38
C PHE A 312 -15.00 9.65 20.80
N GLY A 313 -15.56 9.93 21.97
CA GLY A 313 -16.73 9.24 22.50
C GLY A 313 -16.77 9.27 24.02
N LYS A 314 -17.55 8.37 24.61
CA LYS A 314 -17.73 8.28 26.07
C LYS A 314 -16.42 7.97 26.79
N PHE A 315 -15.67 7.03 26.26
CA PHE A 315 -14.35 6.62 26.70
C PHE A 315 -13.57 6.04 25.51
N VAL A 316 -12.32 6.44 25.33
CA VAL A 316 -11.42 5.91 24.32
C VAL A 316 -10.45 4.95 25.00
N PRO A 317 -10.49 3.64 24.68
CA PRO A 317 -9.60 2.68 25.32
C PRO A 317 -8.17 2.77 24.75
N TYR A 318 -7.19 2.36 25.54
CA TYR A 318 -5.77 2.42 25.20
C TYR A 318 -5.42 1.73 23.85
N TYR A 319 -6.12 0.65 23.53
CA TYR A 319 -5.87 -0.13 22.31
C TYR A 319 -6.36 0.55 21.02
N ASP A 320 -7.07 1.68 21.14
CA ASP A 320 -7.48 2.55 20.03
C ASP A 320 -6.88 3.97 20.12
N TYR A 321 -5.89 4.18 20.97
CA TYR A 321 -5.08 5.39 20.92
C TYR A 321 -4.25 5.44 19.64
N SER A 322 -3.94 6.63 19.18
CA SER A 322 -2.97 6.87 18.11
C SER A 322 -1.57 6.89 18.69
N LEU A 323 -0.69 6.09 18.12
CA LEU A 323 0.67 5.90 18.63
C LEU A 323 1.69 6.39 17.59
N LEU A 324 2.43 7.47 17.90
CA LEU A 324 3.67 7.77 17.17
C LEU A 324 4.73 6.72 17.51
N GLY A 325 5.55 6.37 16.53
CA GLY A 325 6.54 5.30 16.64
C GLY A 325 5.98 3.92 16.25
N TYR A 326 4.65 3.77 16.14
CA TYR A 326 3.96 2.53 15.72
C TYR A 326 3.00 2.77 14.57
N ASP A 327 1.88 3.47 14.79
CA ASP A 327 0.88 3.75 13.75
C ASP A 327 1.39 4.78 12.74
N TYR A 328 2.05 5.79 13.26
CA TYR A 328 2.68 6.88 12.52
C TYR A 328 4.09 7.06 13.04
N TYR A 329 5.00 7.51 12.19
CA TYR A 329 6.34 7.93 12.61
C TYR A 329 6.86 9.02 11.68
N THR A 330 7.75 9.85 12.20
CA THR A 330 8.58 10.75 11.42
C THR A 330 9.95 10.13 11.23
N ARG A 331 10.48 10.18 10.03
CA ARG A 331 11.85 9.71 9.75
C ARG A 331 12.83 10.55 10.59
N GLY A 332 13.76 9.89 11.28
CA GLY A 332 14.61 10.52 12.31
C GLY A 332 14.10 10.36 13.75
N ASN A 333 12.80 10.05 13.94
CA ASN A 333 12.18 9.76 15.23
C ASN A 333 11.40 8.44 15.20
N ARG A 334 11.93 7.42 14.52
CA ARG A 334 11.24 6.14 14.24
C ARG A 334 10.76 5.41 15.49
N TYR A 335 11.49 5.55 16.59
CA TYR A 335 11.23 4.82 17.83
C TYR A 335 10.73 5.72 18.97
N LEU A 336 10.41 6.97 18.69
CA LEU A 336 9.85 7.87 19.70
C LEU A 336 8.37 7.53 19.89
N VAL A 337 8.03 6.95 21.05
CA VAL A 337 6.67 6.59 21.39
C VAL A 337 5.95 7.76 22.02
N ARG A 338 4.87 8.21 21.42
CA ARG A 338 3.91 9.17 21.98
C ARG A 338 2.50 8.69 21.66
N GLU A 339 1.59 8.94 22.57
CA GLU A 339 0.20 8.53 22.43
C GLU A 339 -0.78 9.67 22.60
N GLY A 340 -1.99 9.48 22.09
CA GLY A 340 -3.11 10.41 22.25
C GLY A 340 -4.37 9.88 21.59
N ASN A 341 -5.50 10.50 21.86
CA ASN A 341 -6.74 10.19 21.17
C ASN A 341 -6.65 10.59 19.68
N ASN A 342 -5.75 11.50 19.35
CA ASN A 342 -5.60 12.12 18.04
C ASN A 342 -4.16 12.02 17.56
N ALA A 343 -3.99 11.97 16.24
CA ALA A 343 -2.70 12.12 15.58
C ALA A 343 -2.83 12.97 14.33
N VAL A 344 -1.77 13.71 14.03
CA VAL A 344 -1.61 14.44 12.76
C VAL A 344 -0.20 14.19 12.26
N ILE A 345 -0.07 13.94 10.96
CA ILE A 345 1.20 13.78 10.26
C ILE A 345 1.20 14.59 8.97
N GLY A 346 2.31 15.24 8.68
CA GLY A 346 2.58 15.91 7.41
C GLY A 346 3.91 15.47 6.84
N THR A 347 4.00 15.33 5.52
CA THR A 347 5.22 14.98 4.80
C THR A 347 5.31 15.80 3.53
N ILE A 348 6.51 16.32 3.25
CA ILE A 348 6.89 16.92 1.97
C ILE A 348 8.08 16.13 1.44
N GLU A 349 8.03 15.78 0.14
CA GLU A 349 9.12 15.05 -0.50
C GLU A 349 9.35 15.57 -1.92
N LEU A 350 10.63 15.75 -2.28
CA LEU A 350 11.09 16.00 -3.65
C LEU A 350 11.76 14.74 -4.17
N GLY A 351 11.24 14.16 -5.23
CA GLY A 351 11.77 12.96 -5.88
C GLY A 351 12.32 13.25 -7.27
N TYR A 352 13.54 12.80 -7.55
CA TYR A 352 14.16 12.90 -8.87
C TYR A 352 14.52 11.50 -9.40
N PRO A 353 14.09 11.09 -10.61
CA PRO A 353 14.42 9.78 -11.15
C PRO A 353 15.88 9.72 -11.60
N LEU A 354 16.66 8.88 -10.95
CA LEU A 354 18.01 8.51 -11.40
C LEU A 354 17.94 7.48 -12.53
N LEU A 355 16.97 6.59 -12.46
CA LEU A 355 16.59 5.63 -13.50
C LEU A 355 15.07 5.66 -13.63
N LYS A 356 14.54 6.10 -14.80
CA LYS A 356 13.08 6.31 -14.97
C LYS A 356 12.30 5.01 -15.11
N GLU A 357 12.52 4.32 -16.18
CA GLU A 357 11.81 3.08 -16.50
C GLU A 357 12.77 2.17 -17.27
N TRP A 358 13.04 1.03 -16.70
CA TRP A 358 13.82 0.00 -17.34
C TRP A 358 13.08 -1.33 -17.23
N ASN A 359 12.59 -1.82 -18.39
CA ASN A 359 11.95 -3.12 -18.47
C ASN A 359 13.04 -4.19 -18.54
N PHE A 360 13.39 -4.72 -17.37
CA PHE A 360 14.42 -5.74 -17.20
C PHE A 360 13.83 -7.13 -17.43
N GLY A 361 14.57 -8.00 -18.12
CA GLY A 361 14.20 -9.39 -18.30
C GLY A 361 15.41 -10.27 -18.59
N ILE A 362 15.47 -11.40 -17.89
CA ILE A 362 16.47 -12.46 -18.14
C ILE A 362 15.73 -13.76 -18.45
N GLY A 363 16.05 -14.39 -19.57
CA GLY A 363 15.61 -15.74 -19.89
C GLY A 363 16.48 -16.76 -19.15
N LEU A 364 15.96 -17.40 -18.13
CA LEU A 364 16.66 -18.48 -17.42
C LEU A 364 15.98 -19.82 -17.72
N PRO A 365 16.75 -20.89 -18.02
CA PRO A 365 16.17 -22.21 -18.15
C PRO A 365 15.56 -22.61 -16.80
N VAL A 366 14.37 -23.18 -16.78
CA VAL A 366 13.67 -23.67 -15.57
C VAL A 366 12.89 -22.59 -14.78
N ILE A 367 13.31 -21.31 -14.80
CA ILE A 367 12.62 -20.26 -14.08
C ILE A 367 11.61 -19.57 -15.02
N PRO A 368 10.33 -19.47 -14.64
CA PRO A 368 9.32 -18.80 -15.45
C PRO A 368 9.68 -17.33 -15.73
N ASN A 369 9.44 -16.85 -16.95
CA ASN A 369 9.64 -15.45 -17.33
C ASN A 369 8.88 -14.46 -16.41
N SER A 370 7.77 -14.90 -15.84
CA SER A 370 7.00 -14.13 -14.86
C SER A 370 7.75 -13.85 -13.55
N LEU A 371 8.85 -14.52 -13.24
CA LEU A 371 9.72 -14.26 -12.09
C LEU A 371 11.02 -13.53 -12.45
N THR A 372 11.38 -13.52 -13.71
CA THR A 372 12.68 -12.98 -14.18
C THR A 372 12.55 -11.68 -14.93
N ARG A 373 11.35 -11.09 -14.94
CA ARG A 373 11.06 -9.81 -15.56
C ARG A 373 10.45 -8.84 -14.57
N ALA A 374 10.87 -7.58 -14.65
CA ALA A 374 10.39 -6.50 -13.80
C ALA A 374 10.56 -5.14 -14.48
N ARG A 375 9.72 -4.20 -14.13
CA ARG A 375 9.92 -2.78 -14.43
C ARG A 375 10.70 -2.17 -13.27
N ILE A 376 11.93 -1.70 -13.55
CA ILE A 376 12.84 -1.14 -12.55
C ILE A 376 12.88 0.39 -12.71
N ALA A 377 12.82 1.10 -11.59
CA ALA A 377 13.09 2.53 -11.52
C ALA A 377 13.79 2.86 -10.20
N ILE A 378 14.61 3.92 -10.20
CA ILE A 378 15.34 4.36 -9.00
C ILE A 378 15.14 5.87 -8.88
N PHE A 379 14.75 6.30 -7.68
CA PHE A 379 14.54 7.71 -7.36
C PHE A 379 15.45 8.14 -6.21
N PHE A 380 16.02 9.33 -6.33
CA PHE A 380 16.60 10.06 -5.22
C PHE A 380 15.53 10.96 -4.62
N ASN A 381 15.41 10.96 -3.29
CA ASN A 381 14.40 11.73 -2.59
C ASN A 381 15.04 12.62 -1.53
N VAL A 382 14.49 13.81 -1.35
CA VAL A 382 14.75 14.72 -0.23
C VAL A 382 13.42 14.93 0.47
N PHE A 383 13.37 14.82 1.78
CA PHE A 383 12.11 14.84 2.51
C PHE A 383 12.17 15.62 3.83
N ALA A 384 11.00 16.04 4.30
CA ALA A 384 10.75 16.53 5.64
C ALA A 384 9.41 16.02 6.14
N ASP A 385 9.38 15.54 7.38
CA ASP A 385 8.22 15.01 8.08
C ASP A 385 7.96 15.80 9.36
N ALA A 386 6.70 15.89 9.76
CA ALA A 386 6.30 16.38 11.07
C ALA A 386 5.06 15.64 11.55
N ALA A 387 5.03 15.21 12.81
CA ALA A 387 3.87 14.53 13.38
C ALA A 387 3.72 14.85 14.87
N THR A 388 2.49 14.79 15.36
CA THR A 388 2.17 14.91 16.79
C THR A 388 0.98 14.05 17.16
N THR A 389 0.87 13.71 18.44
CA THR A 389 -0.34 13.16 19.07
C THR A 389 -0.78 14.07 20.20
N PHE A 390 -2.08 14.13 20.45
CA PHE A 390 -2.68 14.96 21.50
C PHE A 390 -4.00 14.35 21.96
N ASN A 391 -4.44 14.69 23.18
CA ASN A 391 -5.71 14.22 23.71
C ASN A 391 -6.86 15.17 23.36
N ASN A 392 -8.08 14.69 23.52
CA ASN A 392 -9.27 15.49 23.32
C ASN A 392 -9.33 16.63 24.35
N GLY A 393 -9.44 17.86 23.86
CA GLY A 393 -9.43 19.07 24.70
C GLY A 393 -8.05 19.73 24.83
N ASP A 394 -6.98 19.06 24.49
CA ASP A 394 -5.64 19.65 24.48
C ASP A 394 -5.46 20.58 23.28
N PRO A 395 -4.81 21.75 23.44
CA PRO A 395 -4.46 22.59 22.32
C PRO A 395 -3.34 21.93 21.49
N VAL A 396 -3.43 22.05 20.17
CA VAL A 396 -2.33 21.65 19.28
C VAL A 396 -1.30 22.75 19.23
N ILE A 397 -0.10 22.49 19.74
CA ILE A 397 1.00 23.46 19.80
C ILE A 397 2.09 23.02 18.82
N LEU A 398 2.65 23.97 18.05
CA LEU A 398 3.68 23.65 17.05
C LEU A 398 4.94 23.02 17.68
N ASN A 399 5.28 23.37 18.91
CA ASN A 399 6.43 22.81 19.63
C ASN A 399 6.24 21.34 20.02
N ASP A 400 5.02 20.81 19.93
CA ASP A 400 4.73 19.40 20.22
C ASP A 400 4.95 18.50 19.01
N PHE A 401 5.26 19.06 17.84
CA PHE A 401 5.55 18.28 16.66
C PHE A 401 6.97 17.71 16.71
N ASN A 402 7.06 16.40 16.58
CA ASN A 402 8.31 15.73 16.26
C ASN A 402 8.56 15.86 14.76
N SER A 403 9.73 16.28 14.39
CA SER A 403 10.09 16.51 13.00
C SER A 403 11.33 15.72 12.59
N GLY A 404 11.43 15.45 11.30
CA GLY A 404 12.63 14.86 10.74
C GLY A 404 12.77 15.22 9.27
N TYR A 405 14.01 15.27 8.81
CA TYR A 405 14.35 15.60 7.42
C TYR A 405 15.54 14.78 6.96
N GLY A 406 15.64 14.56 5.67
CA GLY A 406 16.73 13.75 5.17
C GLY A 406 16.69 13.51 3.67
N VAL A 407 17.49 12.51 3.28
CA VAL A 407 17.63 12.07 1.89
C VAL A 407 17.53 10.56 1.80
N GLY A 408 17.15 10.06 0.64
CA GLY A 408 17.05 8.62 0.43
C GLY A 408 17.02 8.20 -1.03
N LEU A 409 17.10 6.89 -1.21
CA LEU A 409 16.92 6.23 -2.49
C LEU A 409 15.70 5.31 -2.41
N THR A 410 14.82 5.42 -3.40
CA THR A 410 13.70 4.49 -3.57
C THR A 410 13.95 3.62 -4.79
N PHE A 411 13.91 2.31 -4.57
CA PHE A 411 14.09 1.29 -5.59
C PHE A 411 12.74 0.62 -5.88
N LEU A 412 12.28 0.75 -7.10
CA LEU A 412 11.05 0.12 -7.59
C LEU A 412 11.44 -1.10 -8.42
N ILE A 413 10.99 -2.28 -8.02
CA ILE A 413 11.12 -3.55 -8.75
C ILE A 413 9.70 -4.09 -8.94
N MET A 414 8.97 -3.45 -9.84
CA MET A 414 7.54 -3.68 -9.99
C MET A 414 7.21 -4.89 -10.88
N PRO A 415 6.18 -5.67 -10.53
CA PRO A 415 5.22 -5.45 -9.46
C PRO A 415 5.62 -6.02 -8.09
N TYR A 416 6.83 -6.52 -7.91
CA TYR A 416 7.19 -7.39 -6.79
C TYR A 416 7.52 -6.65 -5.51
N MET A 417 8.35 -5.61 -5.58
CA MET A 417 8.92 -4.99 -4.40
C MET A 417 9.22 -3.50 -4.62
N ILE A 418 9.02 -2.75 -3.58
CA ILE A 418 9.51 -1.38 -3.43
C ILE A 418 10.28 -1.34 -2.12
N PHE A 419 11.49 -0.82 -2.13
CA PHE A 419 12.23 -0.59 -0.91
C PHE A 419 12.95 0.75 -0.93
N ARG A 420 13.22 1.28 0.24
CA ARG A 420 13.86 2.57 0.45
C ARG A 420 15.04 2.43 1.38
N THR A 421 16.08 3.19 1.11
CA THR A 421 17.21 3.40 2.01
C THR A 421 17.33 4.89 2.28
N GLU A 422 17.24 5.31 3.53
CA GLU A 422 17.12 6.70 3.90
C GLU A 422 18.07 7.06 5.06
N VAL A 423 18.58 8.27 5.04
CA VAL A 423 19.30 8.89 6.16
C VAL A 423 18.50 10.10 6.59
N ALA A 424 18.07 10.10 7.83
CA ALA A 424 17.26 11.16 8.41
C ALA A 424 17.91 11.77 9.65
N LEU A 425 17.67 13.04 9.87
CA LEU A 425 18.01 13.76 11.10
C LEU A 425 16.69 14.18 11.76
N ASN A 426 16.63 14.09 13.08
CA ASN A 426 15.52 14.65 13.84
C ASN A 426 15.74 16.13 14.17
N GLU A 427 14.79 16.75 14.89
CA GLU A 427 14.85 18.15 15.35
C GLU A 427 16.05 18.46 16.23
N MET A 428 16.68 17.45 16.86
CA MET A 428 17.89 17.58 17.69
C MET A 428 19.17 17.32 16.88
N GLY A 429 19.07 17.03 15.57
CA GLY A 429 20.22 16.67 14.73
C GLY A 429 20.72 15.23 14.93
N ILE A 430 19.97 14.37 15.61
CA ILE A 430 20.33 12.97 15.78
C ILE A 430 20.02 12.21 14.50
N GLY A 431 21.01 11.50 13.98
CA GLY A 431 20.92 10.76 12.74
C GLY A 431 20.32 9.36 12.89
N GLU A 432 19.52 8.97 11.92
CA GLU A 432 18.96 7.61 11.79
C GLU A 432 19.14 7.10 10.37
N PHE A 433 19.55 5.83 10.23
CA PHE A 433 19.56 5.12 8.97
C PHE A 433 18.38 4.15 8.92
N LEU A 434 17.60 4.23 7.86
CA LEU A 434 16.38 3.46 7.65
C LEU A 434 16.48 2.59 6.40
N ILE A 435 16.03 1.35 6.51
CA ILE A 435 15.74 0.47 5.38
C ILE A 435 14.30 0.02 5.52
N GLU A 436 13.46 0.37 4.56
CA GLU A 436 12.04 0.11 4.65
C GLU A 436 11.48 -0.47 3.35
N SER A 437 10.43 -1.27 3.47
CA SER A 437 9.65 -1.77 2.33
C SER A 437 8.45 -0.88 2.07
N GLY A 438 8.12 -0.66 0.79
CA GLY A 438 7.01 0.17 0.36
C GLY A 438 7.41 1.62 0.04
N ILE A 439 6.41 2.40 -0.34
CA ILE A 439 6.54 3.85 -0.60
C ILE A 439 6.49 4.63 0.71
N SER A 440 6.96 5.87 0.68
CA SER A 440 6.96 6.75 1.88
C SER A 440 5.55 7.13 2.32
N PHE A 441 4.62 7.27 1.37
CA PHE A 441 3.19 7.54 1.59
C PHE A 441 2.39 7.36 0.30
#